data_2b11ef00e358f0d22ed9d95bd2021708
#
_entry.id   2b11ef00e358f0d22ed9d95bd2021708
#
_cell.length_a   1.000
_cell.length_b   1.000
_cell.length_c   1.000
_cell.angle_alpha   90.00
_cell.angle_beta   90.00
_cell.angle_gamma   90.00
#
_symmetry.space_group_name_H-M   'P 1'
#
loop_
_entity.id
_entity.type
_entity.pdbx_description
1 polymer ?
#
loop_
_entity_poly.entity_id
_entity_poly.type
_entity_poly.pdbx_seq_one_letter_code
_entity_poly.pdbx_strand_id
1 'polypeptide(L)'
;EQEIVLSPRVGGEIVAIAESFTPGGFVEEGEVLLQIDPADFEAVLLQRQSALRQANAELAMELGRQDLARRDYEQLEKTISDQYKALVLREPQLDTARAGVEAAEAAVRQAQLDLERTRIRAPFAAHILSREANVGSQVAPGQPLGHLVGVESYWVEATVPVAALRWIDFPQDGGAPDSGPSSSTDSGSGSNARIRNRAAWPEDTFRTGRVHRLIGALESPTRLARVLLTVAGRTDTGVHAE
;
A
#
# COMPACT_ATOMS: atom_id res chain seq x y z
N GLU A 1 8.71 -16.05 2.45
CA GLU A 1 8.70 -14.95 3.45
C GLU A 1 8.55 -13.63 2.73
N GLN A 2 7.75 -12.74 3.29
CA GLN A 2 7.63 -11.37 2.80
C GLN A 2 8.56 -10.51 3.67
N GLU A 3 9.69 -10.10 3.11
CA GLU A 3 10.68 -9.26 3.76
C GLU A 3 10.70 -7.88 3.12
N ILE A 4 10.69 -6.84 3.94
CA ILE A 4 10.81 -5.46 3.48
C ILE A 4 11.80 -4.67 4.31
N VAL A 5 12.44 -3.71 3.65
CA VAL A 5 13.19 -2.63 4.29
C VAL A 5 12.25 -1.46 4.48
N LEU A 6 11.93 -1.14 5.72
CA LEU A 6 11.09 0.01 6.06
C LEU A 6 11.88 1.29 5.78
N SER A 7 11.33 2.19 4.97
CA SER A 7 11.96 3.46 4.65
C SER A 7 10.92 4.58 4.59
N PRO A 8 11.27 5.83 4.98
CA PRO A 8 10.35 6.95 4.96
C PRO A 8 10.21 7.49 3.52
N ARG A 9 9.04 8.06 3.23
CA ARG A 9 8.77 8.76 1.96
C ARG A 9 9.02 10.27 2.08
N VAL A 10 9.07 10.78 3.31
CA VAL A 10 9.38 12.19 3.64
C VAL A 10 10.53 12.23 4.62
N GLY A 11 11.31 13.30 4.61
CA GLY A 11 12.43 13.48 5.54
C GLY A 11 12.03 14.33 6.74
N GLY A 12 12.79 14.21 7.83
CA GLY A 12 12.59 14.99 9.05
C GLY A 12 13.20 14.32 10.27
N GLU A 13 13.01 14.92 11.44
CA GLU A 13 13.44 14.36 12.71
C GLU A 13 12.43 13.34 13.23
N ILE A 14 12.89 12.22 13.77
CA ILE A 14 12.04 11.24 14.44
C ILE A 14 11.73 11.72 15.86
N VAL A 15 10.46 12.00 16.13
CA VAL A 15 9.98 12.49 17.43
C VAL A 15 9.42 11.39 18.32
N ALA A 16 8.97 10.29 17.74
CA ALA A 16 8.44 9.15 18.49
C ALA A 16 8.71 7.82 17.78
N ILE A 17 8.88 6.77 18.59
CA ILE A 17 9.03 5.38 18.15
C ILE A 17 8.13 4.52 19.02
N ALA A 18 7.37 3.58 18.42
CA ALA A 18 6.55 2.64 19.14
C ALA A 18 7.42 1.65 19.93
N GLU A 19 6.98 1.27 21.12
CA GLU A 19 7.68 0.27 21.96
C GLU A 19 7.78 -1.09 21.25
N SER A 20 6.78 -1.43 20.45
CA SER A 20 6.75 -2.64 19.61
C SER A 20 7.84 -2.65 18.54
N PHE A 21 8.32 -1.47 18.10
CA PHE A 21 9.35 -1.36 17.05
C PHE A 21 10.76 -1.56 17.63
N THR A 22 11.00 -2.78 18.14
CA THR A 22 12.30 -3.23 18.65
C THR A 22 12.67 -4.56 18.03
N PRO A 23 13.98 -4.87 17.81
CA PRO A 23 14.39 -6.17 17.29
C PRO A 23 13.77 -7.34 18.08
N GLY A 24 13.14 -8.28 17.38
CA GLY A 24 12.37 -9.36 17.99
C GLY A 24 10.93 -9.00 18.37
N GLY A 25 10.54 -7.73 18.26
CA GLY A 25 9.16 -7.28 18.48
C GLY A 25 8.22 -7.76 17.37
N PHE A 26 6.92 -7.72 17.69
CA PHE A 26 5.84 -8.04 16.78
C PHE A 26 4.94 -6.82 16.60
N VAL A 27 4.51 -6.56 15.38
CA VAL A 27 3.66 -5.42 15.02
C VAL A 27 2.51 -5.88 14.15
N GLU A 28 1.37 -5.21 14.29
CA GLU A 28 0.17 -5.48 13.48
C GLU A 28 0.16 -4.60 12.22
N GLU A 29 -0.62 -5.02 11.22
CA GLU A 29 -0.84 -4.22 10.01
C GLU A 29 -1.44 -2.85 10.38
N GLY A 30 -0.89 -1.78 9.79
CA GLY A 30 -1.35 -0.40 10.03
C GLY A 30 -0.87 0.23 11.33
N GLU A 31 -0.20 -0.51 12.23
CA GLU A 31 0.38 0.03 13.46
C GLU A 31 1.42 1.11 13.15
N VAL A 32 1.36 2.24 13.89
CA VAL A 32 2.35 3.33 13.72
C VAL A 32 3.63 2.94 14.42
N LEU A 33 4.70 2.78 13.66
CA LEU A 33 6.02 2.37 14.15
C LEU A 33 6.91 3.55 14.55
N LEU A 34 6.88 4.59 13.71
CA LEU A 34 7.67 5.81 13.92
C LEU A 34 6.85 7.04 13.51
N GLN A 35 7.14 8.15 14.15
CA GLN A 35 6.59 9.45 13.84
C GLN A 35 7.73 10.43 13.50
N ILE A 36 7.71 10.99 12.31
CA ILE A 36 8.54 12.14 11.92
C ILE A 36 7.83 13.41 12.41
N ASP A 37 8.58 14.45 12.78
CA ASP A 37 8.00 15.72 13.21
C ASP A 37 7.00 16.26 12.18
N PRO A 38 5.73 16.41 12.55
CA PRO A 38 4.68 16.85 11.64
C PRO A 38 4.59 18.38 11.50
N ALA A 39 5.28 19.15 12.33
CA ALA A 39 5.04 20.61 12.47
C ALA A 39 5.19 21.38 11.14
N ASP A 40 6.25 21.11 10.39
CA ASP A 40 6.47 21.76 9.10
C ASP A 40 5.42 21.34 8.06
N PHE A 41 5.00 20.09 8.07
CA PHE A 41 3.97 19.56 7.16
C PHE A 41 2.59 20.14 7.48
N GLU A 42 2.26 20.31 8.77
CA GLU A 42 1.03 20.97 9.22
C GLU A 42 0.99 22.44 8.79
N ALA A 43 2.11 23.15 8.92
CA ALA A 43 2.23 24.54 8.47
C ALA A 43 2.03 24.66 6.94
N VAL A 44 2.64 23.76 6.16
CA VAL A 44 2.48 23.69 4.70
C VAL A 44 1.00 23.39 4.35
N LEU A 45 0.38 22.42 5.02
CA LEU A 45 -1.03 22.10 4.80
C LEU A 45 -1.93 23.32 5.05
N LEU A 46 -1.75 24.02 6.15
CA LEU A 46 -2.50 25.25 6.48
C LEU A 46 -2.32 26.33 5.40
N GLN A 47 -1.09 26.49 4.89
CA GLN A 47 -0.81 27.43 3.80
C GLN A 47 -1.55 27.04 2.51
N ARG A 48 -1.55 25.75 2.13
CA ARG A 48 -2.27 25.27 0.94
C ARG A 48 -3.78 25.42 1.07
N GLN A 49 -4.33 25.14 2.26
CA GLN A 49 -5.76 25.38 2.55
C GLN A 49 -6.12 26.87 2.44
N SER A 50 -5.24 27.78 2.82
CA SER A 50 -5.46 29.21 2.67
C SER A 50 -5.46 29.64 1.20
N ALA A 51 -4.55 29.09 0.39
CA ALA A 51 -4.52 29.29 -1.06
C ALA A 51 -5.81 28.77 -1.74
N LEU A 52 -6.32 27.61 -1.31
CA LEU A 52 -7.59 27.08 -1.81
C LEU A 52 -8.76 27.99 -1.48
N ARG A 53 -8.81 28.55 -0.25
CA ARG A 53 -9.86 29.55 0.10
C ARG A 53 -9.78 30.80 -0.77
N GLN A 54 -8.56 31.25 -1.10
CA GLN A 54 -8.37 32.39 -2.00
C GLN A 54 -8.85 32.06 -3.41
N ALA A 55 -8.47 30.90 -3.98
CA ALA A 55 -8.90 30.48 -5.31
C ALA A 55 -10.44 30.35 -5.40
N ASN A 56 -11.08 29.82 -4.36
CA ASN A 56 -12.54 29.76 -4.28
C ASN A 56 -13.20 31.17 -4.23
N ALA A 57 -12.60 32.13 -3.54
CA ALA A 57 -13.08 33.50 -3.52
C ALA A 57 -12.93 34.16 -4.90
N GLU A 58 -11.84 33.92 -5.62
CA GLU A 58 -11.62 34.41 -6.99
C GLU A 58 -12.65 33.80 -7.96
N LEU A 59 -12.94 32.49 -7.86
CA LEU A 59 -13.99 31.83 -8.62
C LEU A 59 -15.37 32.44 -8.31
N ALA A 60 -15.70 32.69 -7.05
CA ALA A 60 -16.97 33.31 -6.67
C ALA A 60 -17.12 34.73 -7.23
N MET A 61 -16.03 35.51 -7.23
CA MET A 61 -16.03 36.85 -7.85
C MET A 61 -16.21 36.75 -9.37
N GLU A 62 -15.58 35.77 -10.03
CA GLU A 62 -15.70 35.61 -11.47
C GLU A 62 -17.10 35.14 -11.88
N LEU A 63 -17.72 34.24 -11.09
CA LEU A 63 -19.12 33.85 -11.30
C LEU A 63 -20.07 35.07 -11.19
N GLY A 64 -19.85 35.96 -10.20
CA GLY A 64 -20.64 37.21 -10.10
C GLY A 64 -20.45 38.14 -11.29
N ARG A 65 -19.20 38.25 -11.82
CA ARG A 65 -18.94 39.04 -13.03
C ARG A 65 -19.57 38.43 -14.28
N GLN A 66 -19.56 37.09 -14.38
CA GLN A 66 -20.21 36.37 -15.47
C GLN A 66 -21.75 36.61 -15.45
N ASP A 67 -22.36 36.54 -14.29
CA ASP A 67 -23.80 36.80 -14.15
C ASP A 67 -24.19 38.22 -14.58
N LEU A 68 -23.37 39.21 -14.26
CA LEU A 68 -23.56 40.58 -14.76
C LEU A 68 -23.41 40.65 -16.27
N ALA A 69 -22.33 40.09 -16.80
CA ALA A 69 -22.07 40.04 -18.25
C ALA A 69 -23.19 39.34 -19.03
N ARG A 70 -23.77 38.27 -18.45
CA ARG A 70 -24.92 37.57 -19.05
C ARG A 70 -26.16 38.48 -19.09
N ARG A 71 -26.49 39.19 -18.03
CA ARG A 71 -27.62 40.10 -17.99
C ARG A 71 -27.45 41.26 -18.99
N ASP A 72 -26.24 41.82 -19.06
CA ASP A 72 -25.93 42.90 -20.00
C ASP A 72 -26.05 42.40 -21.46
N TYR A 73 -25.58 41.18 -21.71
CA TYR A 73 -25.69 40.55 -23.05
C TYR A 73 -27.16 40.32 -23.47
N GLU A 74 -28.00 39.87 -22.51
CA GLU A 74 -29.45 39.66 -22.76
C GLU A 74 -30.21 40.96 -23.08
N GLN A 75 -29.74 42.09 -22.54
CA GLN A 75 -30.31 43.41 -22.81
C GLN A 75 -29.84 44.02 -24.15
N LEU A 76 -28.63 43.69 -24.59
CA LEU A 76 -28.10 44.11 -25.87
C LEU A 76 -28.63 43.15 -26.96
N GLU A 77 -29.75 43.50 -27.59
CA GLU A 77 -30.39 42.74 -28.65
C GLU A 77 -29.35 42.17 -29.65
N LYS A 78 -28.91 40.94 -29.45
CA LYS A 78 -28.24 39.96 -30.34
C LYS A 78 -27.36 40.49 -31.50
N THR A 79 -26.62 41.57 -31.32
CA THR A 79 -25.78 42.15 -32.39
C THR A 79 -24.36 41.64 -32.39
N ILE A 80 -24.02 40.68 -31.51
CA ILE A 80 -22.67 40.18 -31.34
C ILE A 80 -22.53 38.82 -32.09
N SER A 81 -21.51 38.71 -32.95
CA SER A 81 -21.14 37.49 -33.65
C SER A 81 -20.86 36.36 -32.65
N ASP A 82 -21.30 35.12 -32.96
CA ASP A 82 -21.11 33.94 -32.12
C ASP A 82 -19.64 33.71 -31.75
N GLN A 83 -18.71 34.17 -32.58
CA GLN A 83 -17.27 34.07 -32.32
C GLN A 83 -16.79 34.84 -31.07
N TYR A 84 -17.47 35.96 -30.74
CA TYR A 84 -17.10 36.78 -29.56
C TYR A 84 -17.98 36.54 -28.33
N LYS A 85 -19.04 35.74 -28.48
CA LYS A 85 -20.00 35.46 -27.42
C LYS A 85 -19.36 34.89 -26.19
N ALA A 86 -18.50 33.86 -26.32
CA ALA A 86 -17.79 33.23 -25.24
C ALA A 86 -16.90 34.22 -24.46
N LEU A 87 -16.27 35.17 -25.18
CA LEU A 87 -15.43 36.20 -24.56
C LEU A 87 -16.26 37.23 -23.79
N VAL A 88 -17.40 37.66 -24.37
CA VAL A 88 -18.32 38.58 -23.74
C VAL A 88 -18.95 37.97 -22.49
N LEU A 89 -19.29 36.69 -22.55
CA LEU A 89 -19.82 35.94 -21.40
C LEU A 89 -18.73 35.50 -20.41
N ARG A 90 -17.48 35.93 -20.62
CA ARG A 90 -16.35 35.67 -19.71
C ARG A 90 -16.06 34.18 -19.45
N GLU A 91 -16.42 33.31 -20.42
CA GLU A 91 -16.21 31.86 -20.30
C GLU A 91 -14.73 31.48 -20.10
N PRO A 92 -13.74 32.03 -20.84
CA PRO A 92 -12.32 31.72 -20.61
C PRO A 92 -11.81 32.16 -19.24
N GLN A 93 -12.33 33.28 -18.70
CA GLN A 93 -11.96 33.77 -17.38
C GLN A 93 -12.52 32.86 -16.29
N LEU A 94 -13.76 32.41 -16.46
CA LEU A 94 -14.37 31.44 -15.54
C LEU A 94 -13.62 30.10 -15.56
N ASP A 95 -13.26 29.61 -16.74
CA ASP A 95 -12.49 28.35 -16.86
C ASP A 95 -11.10 28.49 -16.24
N THR A 96 -10.46 29.66 -16.37
CA THR A 96 -9.19 29.94 -15.68
C THR A 96 -9.36 29.92 -14.17
N ALA A 97 -10.42 30.53 -13.63
CA ALA A 97 -10.69 30.53 -12.19
C ALA A 97 -10.99 29.12 -11.67
N ARG A 98 -11.73 28.30 -12.43
CA ARG A 98 -11.98 26.89 -12.09
C ARG A 98 -10.69 26.07 -12.05
N ALA A 99 -9.85 26.21 -13.09
CA ALA A 99 -8.55 25.54 -13.13
C ALA A 99 -7.67 25.97 -11.93
N GLY A 100 -7.76 27.23 -11.49
CA GLY A 100 -7.09 27.71 -10.29
C GLY A 100 -7.55 26.99 -9.02
N VAL A 101 -8.84 26.73 -8.86
CA VAL A 101 -9.40 25.97 -7.72
C VAL A 101 -8.92 24.52 -7.79
N GLU A 102 -9.00 23.86 -8.94
CA GLU A 102 -8.52 22.47 -9.14
C GLU A 102 -7.04 22.31 -8.79
N ALA A 103 -6.21 23.28 -9.21
CA ALA A 103 -4.79 23.29 -8.89
C ALA A 103 -4.55 23.46 -7.38
N ALA A 104 -5.29 24.35 -6.70
CA ALA A 104 -5.19 24.56 -5.26
C ALA A 104 -5.68 23.33 -4.47
N GLU A 105 -6.75 22.65 -4.91
CA GLU A 105 -7.21 21.40 -4.32
C GLU A 105 -6.16 20.28 -4.46
N ALA A 106 -5.51 20.16 -5.63
CA ALA A 106 -4.44 19.20 -5.82
C ALA A 106 -3.26 19.47 -4.87
N ALA A 107 -2.92 20.76 -4.66
CA ALA A 107 -1.87 21.16 -3.72
C ALA A 107 -2.23 20.84 -2.26
N VAL A 108 -3.49 20.98 -1.85
CA VAL A 108 -3.97 20.55 -0.52
C VAL A 108 -3.87 19.05 -0.37
N ARG A 109 -4.35 18.26 -1.35
CA ARG A 109 -4.23 16.80 -1.32
C ARG A 109 -2.78 16.33 -1.19
N GLN A 110 -1.86 16.97 -1.93
CA GLN A 110 -0.43 16.65 -1.81
C GLN A 110 0.10 16.91 -0.40
N ALA A 111 -0.20 18.08 0.18
CA ALA A 111 0.24 18.41 1.55
C ALA A 111 -0.36 17.46 2.61
N GLN A 112 -1.60 17.01 2.43
CA GLN A 112 -2.23 16.01 3.30
C GLN A 112 -1.50 14.66 3.22
N LEU A 113 -1.18 14.19 2.01
CA LEU A 113 -0.43 12.96 1.81
C LEU A 113 0.97 13.03 2.44
N ASP A 114 1.65 14.17 2.34
CA ASP A 114 2.98 14.34 2.93
C ASP A 114 2.90 14.36 4.47
N LEU A 115 1.87 14.97 5.04
CA LEU A 115 1.59 14.91 6.49
C LEU A 115 1.25 13.46 6.94
N GLU A 116 0.45 12.71 6.18
CA GLU A 116 0.20 11.30 6.49
C GLU A 116 1.48 10.46 6.46
N ARG A 117 2.38 10.74 5.54
CA ARG A 117 3.67 10.05 5.39
C ARG A 117 4.65 10.32 6.53
N THR A 118 4.40 11.30 7.39
CA THR A 118 5.17 11.49 8.63
C THR A 118 4.91 10.36 9.62
N ARG A 119 3.77 9.66 9.52
CA ARG A 119 3.44 8.47 10.32
C ARG A 119 3.83 7.24 9.56
N ILE A 120 4.90 6.61 9.94
CA ILE A 120 5.39 5.38 9.31
C ILE A 120 4.71 4.19 9.95
N ARG A 121 3.96 3.43 9.14
CA ARG A 121 3.14 2.31 9.59
C ARG A 121 3.68 0.98 9.08
N ALA A 122 3.38 -0.08 9.81
CA ALA A 122 3.61 -1.44 9.34
C ALA A 122 2.65 -1.75 8.16
N PRO A 123 3.16 -2.17 6.99
CA PRO A 123 2.32 -2.47 5.83
C PRO A 123 1.60 -3.82 5.92
N PHE A 124 2.01 -4.68 6.84
CA PHE A 124 1.45 -5.99 7.16
C PHE A 124 1.89 -6.41 8.57
N ALA A 125 1.25 -7.43 9.13
CA ALA A 125 1.66 -8.00 10.41
C ALA A 125 3.07 -8.63 10.29
N ALA A 126 4.03 -8.16 11.11
CA ALA A 126 5.44 -8.48 10.94
C ALA A 126 6.22 -8.67 12.24
N HIS A 127 7.31 -9.40 12.14
CA HIS A 127 8.41 -9.36 13.10
C HIS A 127 9.46 -8.33 12.70
N ILE A 128 10.00 -7.62 13.67
CA ILE A 128 11.10 -6.68 13.49
C ILE A 128 12.42 -7.44 13.57
N LEU A 129 13.19 -7.47 12.49
CA LEU A 129 14.53 -8.08 12.49
C LEU A 129 15.60 -7.10 12.99
N SER A 130 15.55 -5.85 12.49
CA SER A 130 16.47 -4.81 12.90
C SER A 130 15.80 -3.45 12.94
N ARG A 131 16.35 -2.55 13.76
CA ARG A 131 16.00 -1.14 13.83
C ARG A 131 17.26 -0.29 13.68
N GLU A 132 17.25 0.65 12.76
CA GLU A 132 18.36 1.53 12.43
C GLU A 132 18.10 2.99 12.81
N ALA A 133 16.88 3.32 13.21
CA ALA A 133 16.44 4.65 13.55
C ALA A 133 16.22 4.81 15.06
N ASN A 134 16.55 5.99 15.60
CA ASN A 134 16.34 6.37 16.99
C ASN A 134 15.60 7.71 17.10
N VAL A 135 14.94 7.96 18.24
CA VAL A 135 14.34 9.27 18.52
C VAL A 135 15.44 10.35 18.48
N GLY A 136 15.14 11.47 17.86
CA GLY A 136 16.10 12.55 17.60
C GLY A 136 16.98 12.37 16.36
N SER A 137 16.87 11.23 15.66
CA SER A 137 17.59 11.01 14.40
C SER A 137 16.94 11.78 13.26
N GLN A 138 17.76 12.44 12.44
CA GLN A 138 17.34 13.03 11.18
C GLN A 138 17.34 11.97 10.09
N VAL A 139 16.24 11.82 9.38
CA VAL A 139 16.10 10.83 8.30
C VAL A 139 15.76 11.48 6.97
N ALA A 140 16.24 10.85 5.89
CA ALA A 140 15.97 11.26 4.52
C ALA A 140 15.02 10.26 3.82
N PRO A 141 14.28 10.68 2.79
CA PRO A 141 13.46 9.77 1.99
C PRO A 141 14.30 8.61 1.42
N GLY A 142 13.79 7.38 1.59
CA GLY A 142 14.46 6.15 1.15
C GLY A 142 15.56 5.61 2.08
N GLN A 143 15.88 6.29 3.18
CA GLN A 143 16.84 5.79 4.16
C GLN A 143 16.26 4.58 4.90
N PRO A 144 17.02 3.49 5.09
CA PRO A 144 16.56 2.35 5.89
C PRO A 144 16.28 2.76 7.35
N LEU A 145 15.11 2.35 7.87
CA LEU A 145 14.72 2.57 9.27
C LEU A 145 14.72 1.27 10.05
N GLY A 146 14.57 0.14 9.37
CA GLY A 146 14.56 -1.20 9.93
C GLY A 146 14.10 -2.25 8.93
N HIS A 147 14.26 -3.52 9.29
CA HIS A 147 13.86 -4.67 8.50
C HIS A 147 12.69 -5.38 9.15
N LEU A 148 11.65 -5.67 8.36
CA LEU A 148 10.44 -6.34 8.78
C LEU A 148 10.25 -7.62 7.97
N VAL A 149 9.80 -8.68 8.65
CA VAL A 149 9.42 -9.95 8.02
C VAL A 149 7.99 -10.28 8.37
N GLY A 150 7.18 -10.52 7.35
CA GLY A 150 5.76 -10.88 7.49
C GLY A 150 5.58 -12.22 8.21
N VAL A 151 4.52 -12.31 9.01
CA VAL A 151 4.23 -13.48 9.86
C VAL A 151 2.94 -14.21 9.47
N GLU A 152 2.19 -13.71 8.50
CA GLU A 152 0.92 -14.30 8.09
C GLU A 152 1.10 -15.63 7.37
N SER A 153 2.15 -15.74 6.55
CA SER A 153 2.44 -16.97 5.82
C SER A 153 3.93 -17.18 5.62
N TYR A 154 4.36 -18.42 5.75
CA TYR A 154 5.73 -18.83 5.46
C TYR A 154 5.76 -19.70 4.22
N TRP A 155 6.75 -19.50 3.39
CA TRP A 155 7.04 -20.39 2.30
C TRP A 155 8.17 -21.34 2.70
N VAL A 156 7.91 -22.61 2.54
CA VAL A 156 8.91 -23.67 2.78
C VAL A 156 9.24 -24.30 1.45
N GLU A 157 10.50 -24.28 1.08
CA GLU A 157 10.99 -24.99 -0.08
C GLU A 157 11.38 -26.43 0.32
N ALA A 158 10.70 -27.40 -0.28
CA ALA A 158 10.98 -28.82 -0.07
C ALA A 158 11.55 -29.43 -1.35
N THR A 159 12.60 -30.23 -1.22
CA THR A 159 13.19 -30.95 -2.31
C THR A 159 12.66 -32.38 -2.32
N VAL A 160 12.06 -32.80 -3.42
CA VAL A 160 11.46 -34.15 -3.58
C VAL A 160 11.99 -34.87 -4.80
N PRO A 161 12.14 -36.20 -4.78
CA PRO A 161 12.47 -36.94 -5.98
C PRO A 161 11.40 -36.77 -7.06
N VAL A 162 11.81 -36.60 -8.32
CA VAL A 162 10.89 -36.44 -9.46
C VAL A 162 9.86 -37.58 -9.53
N ALA A 163 10.23 -38.79 -9.16
CA ALA A 163 9.32 -39.93 -9.10
C ALA A 163 8.19 -39.77 -8.08
N ALA A 164 8.37 -38.93 -7.06
CA ALA A 164 7.38 -38.68 -6.04
C ALA A 164 6.34 -37.61 -6.48
N LEU A 165 6.63 -36.80 -7.50
CA LEU A 165 5.72 -35.75 -8.00
C LEU A 165 4.35 -36.31 -8.44
N ARG A 166 4.31 -37.58 -8.90
CA ARG A 166 3.05 -38.24 -9.28
C ARG A 166 2.02 -38.40 -8.14
N TRP A 167 2.48 -38.24 -6.89
CA TRP A 167 1.65 -38.38 -5.69
C TRP A 167 1.29 -37.03 -5.06
N ILE A 168 1.73 -35.93 -5.69
CA ILE A 168 1.55 -34.58 -5.19
C ILE A 168 0.58 -33.87 -6.13
N ASP A 169 -0.57 -33.44 -5.59
CA ASP A 169 -1.49 -32.60 -6.32
C ASP A 169 -1.05 -31.16 -6.23
N PHE A 170 -0.87 -30.52 -7.36
CA PHE A 170 -0.56 -29.10 -7.46
C PHE A 170 -1.85 -28.31 -7.76
N PRO A 171 -2.06 -27.15 -7.13
CA PRO A 171 -3.13 -26.25 -7.54
C PRO A 171 -2.96 -25.96 -9.04
N GLN A 172 -4.04 -26.03 -9.80
CA GLN A 172 -4.01 -25.64 -11.21
C GLN A 172 -3.99 -24.11 -11.32
N ASP A 173 -2.81 -23.54 -11.41
CA ASP A 173 -2.61 -22.16 -11.84
C ASP A 173 -2.83 -22.10 -13.36
N GLY A 174 -4.01 -21.72 -13.81
CA GLY A 174 -4.25 -21.55 -15.25
C GLY A 174 -5.68 -21.70 -15.71
N GLY A 175 -6.64 -21.20 -14.97
CA GLY A 175 -7.97 -20.90 -15.49
C GLY A 175 -8.00 -19.49 -16.03
N ALA A 176 -8.16 -19.31 -17.35
CA ALA A 176 -8.51 -18.02 -17.96
C ALA A 176 -9.73 -17.42 -17.24
N PRO A 177 -9.86 -16.07 -17.18
CA PRO A 177 -11.02 -15.44 -16.58
C PRO A 177 -12.20 -15.54 -17.54
N ASP A 178 -12.86 -16.68 -17.55
CA ASP A 178 -14.19 -16.78 -18.21
C ASP A 178 -14.98 -17.91 -17.59
N SER A 179 -16.03 -17.50 -16.92
CA SER A 179 -17.27 -18.15 -16.54
C SER A 179 -17.62 -18.09 -15.07
N GLY A 180 -18.53 -17.13 -14.76
CA GLY A 180 -19.64 -17.23 -13.82
C GLY A 180 -19.37 -17.35 -12.31
N PRO A 181 -20.20 -16.70 -11.48
CA PRO A 181 -20.09 -16.81 -10.03
C PRO A 181 -20.63 -18.16 -9.55
N SER A 182 -19.74 -19.11 -9.32
CA SER A 182 -20.05 -20.29 -8.52
C SER A 182 -19.46 -20.14 -7.12
N SER A 183 -20.35 -19.91 -6.19
CA SER A 183 -20.16 -19.98 -4.75
C SER A 183 -19.65 -21.36 -4.33
N SER A 184 -18.34 -21.50 -4.15
CA SER A 184 -17.75 -22.52 -3.30
C SER A 184 -16.40 -22.04 -2.80
N THR A 185 -16.40 -21.71 -1.53
CA THR A 185 -15.27 -21.37 -0.68
C THR A 185 -14.41 -22.62 -0.47
N ASP A 186 -13.67 -23.06 -1.48
CA ASP A 186 -12.58 -24.02 -1.32
C ASP A 186 -11.56 -23.88 -2.44
N SER A 187 -10.88 -22.73 -2.45
CA SER A 187 -9.78 -22.45 -3.37
C SER A 187 -8.47 -22.96 -2.79
N GLY A 188 -8.22 -24.26 -2.91
CA GLY A 188 -6.95 -24.80 -2.43
C GLY A 188 -6.80 -26.30 -2.62
N SER A 189 -7.01 -26.78 -3.84
CA SER A 189 -6.78 -28.17 -4.23
C SER A 189 -5.27 -28.49 -4.40
N GLY A 190 -4.45 -28.27 -3.36
CA GLY A 190 -3.10 -28.76 -3.31
C GLY A 190 -2.94 -29.79 -2.20
N SER A 191 -2.03 -30.76 -2.38
CA SER A 191 -1.73 -31.75 -1.34
C SER A 191 -1.32 -31.10 -0.03
N ASN A 192 -1.80 -31.63 1.10
CA ASN A 192 -1.35 -31.22 2.42
C ASN A 192 0.01 -31.85 2.76
N ALA A 193 0.87 -31.10 3.43
CA ALA A 193 2.18 -31.55 3.87
C ALA A 193 2.33 -31.30 5.39
N ARG A 194 2.92 -32.29 6.08
CA ARG A 194 3.31 -32.13 7.49
C ARG A 194 4.77 -31.72 7.55
N ILE A 195 5.05 -30.59 8.17
CA ILE A 195 6.39 -30.03 8.31
C ILE A 195 6.84 -30.22 9.75
N ARG A 196 7.97 -30.88 9.91
CA ARG A 196 8.60 -31.15 11.22
C ARG A 196 10.00 -30.55 11.25
N ASN A 197 10.35 -29.89 12.34
CA ASN A 197 11.71 -29.50 12.62
C ASN A 197 12.22 -30.34 13.81
N ARG A 198 12.93 -31.44 13.50
CA ARG A 198 13.40 -32.37 14.53
C ARG A 198 14.45 -31.79 15.48
N ALA A 199 15.09 -30.70 15.08
CA ALA A 199 16.13 -30.06 15.89
C ALA A 199 15.58 -29.00 16.85
N ALA A 200 14.46 -28.32 16.49
CA ALA A 200 13.96 -27.16 17.22
C ALA A 200 12.59 -27.38 17.89
N TRP A 201 11.83 -28.39 17.42
CA TRP A 201 10.48 -28.63 17.95
C TRP A 201 10.44 -29.90 18.79
N PRO A 202 9.57 -29.97 19.82
CA PRO A 202 9.33 -31.17 20.58
C PRO A 202 8.96 -32.37 19.67
N GLU A 203 9.23 -33.59 20.16
CA GLU A 203 8.75 -34.79 19.47
C GLU A 203 7.24 -34.71 19.33
N ASP A 204 6.71 -35.12 18.18
CA ASP A 204 5.29 -35.06 17.81
C ASP A 204 4.71 -33.69 17.46
N THR A 205 5.52 -32.64 17.45
CA THR A 205 5.09 -31.31 16.99
C THR A 205 5.27 -31.19 15.47
N PHE A 206 4.21 -30.80 14.77
CA PHE A 206 4.26 -30.53 13.32
C PHE A 206 3.40 -29.31 12.97
N ARG A 207 3.70 -28.71 11.83
CA ARG A 207 2.84 -27.72 11.18
C ARG A 207 2.29 -28.27 9.90
N THR A 208 1.02 -28.00 9.63
CA THR A 208 0.40 -28.36 8.37
C THR A 208 0.67 -27.24 7.35
N GLY A 209 1.25 -27.62 6.22
CA GLY A 209 1.40 -26.74 5.06
C GLY A 209 0.61 -27.30 3.89
N ARG A 210 0.41 -26.47 2.87
CA ARG A 210 -0.23 -26.83 1.61
C ARG A 210 0.76 -26.64 0.46
N VAL A 211 0.76 -27.59 -0.47
CA VAL A 211 1.56 -27.46 -1.71
C VAL A 211 1.01 -26.27 -2.52
N HIS A 212 1.90 -25.34 -2.85
CA HIS A 212 1.57 -24.14 -3.60
C HIS A 212 1.91 -24.29 -5.08
N ARG A 213 3.16 -24.60 -5.39
CA ARG A 213 3.60 -24.80 -6.79
C ARG A 213 4.87 -25.61 -6.89
N LEU A 214 5.13 -26.11 -8.10
CA LEU A 214 6.42 -26.66 -8.49
C LEU A 214 7.33 -25.51 -8.94
N ILE A 215 8.51 -25.39 -8.32
CA ILE A 215 9.53 -24.46 -8.79
C ILE A 215 10.25 -25.16 -9.94
N GLY A 216 10.02 -24.73 -11.17
CA GLY A 216 10.38 -25.41 -12.41
C GLY A 216 11.88 -25.61 -12.74
N ALA A 217 12.74 -25.82 -11.76
CA ALA A 217 14.15 -26.15 -11.96
C ALA A 217 14.43 -27.57 -11.48
N LEU A 218 14.66 -28.46 -12.43
CA LEU A 218 15.29 -29.75 -12.15
C LEU A 218 16.77 -29.49 -11.87
N GLU A 219 17.22 -29.70 -10.65
CA GLU A 219 18.64 -29.71 -10.37
C GLU A 219 19.27 -30.98 -10.99
N SER A 220 20.04 -30.78 -12.03
CA SER A 220 20.92 -31.80 -12.61
C SER A 220 22.25 -31.76 -11.83
N PRO A 221 22.70 -32.84 -11.18
CA PRO A 221 22.52 -34.28 -11.54
C PRO A 221 21.59 -35.07 -10.59
N THR A 222 20.93 -34.46 -9.60
CA THR A 222 20.28 -35.19 -8.49
C THR A 222 18.88 -35.73 -8.82
N ARG A 223 18.26 -35.34 -9.94
CA ARG A 223 16.86 -35.65 -10.30
C ARG A 223 15.86 -35.31 -9.21
N LEU A 224 16.10 -34.19 -8.51
CA LEU A 224 15.26 -33.66 -7.47
C LEU A 224 14.48 -32.48 -8.03
N ALA A 225 13.20 -32.33 -7.61
CA ALA A 225 12.36 -31.23 -7.93
C ALA A 225 12.13 -30.39 -6.66
N ARG A 226 12.06 -29.07 -6.80
CA ARG A 226 11.76 -28.17 -5.71
C ARG A 226 10.28 -27.84 -5.70
N VAL A 227 9.64 -28.05 -4.57
CA VAL A 227 8.22 -27.80 -4.33
C VAL A 227 8.08 -26.70 -3.29
N LEU A 228 7.26 -25.69 -3.59
CA LEU A 228 6.94 -24.63 -2.68
C LEU A 228 5.70 -24.99 -1.86
N LEU A 229 5.83 -24.94 -0.56
CA LEU A 229 4.75 -25.15 0.41
C LEU A 229 4.41 -23.83 1.07
N THR A 230 3.13 -23.57 1.27
CA THR A 230 2.65 -22.44 2.09
C THR A 230 2.23 -22.96 3.45
N VAL A 231 2.70 -22.33 4.50
CA VAL A 231 2.38 -22.63 5.90
C VAL A 231 1.76 -21.39 6.50
N ALA A 232 0.60 -21.53 7.15
CA ALA A 232 -0.01 -20.44 7.89
C ALA A 232 0.93 -19.95 9.01
N GLY A 233 1.00 -18.64 9.17
CA GLY A 233 1.81 -18.00 10.18
C GLY A 233 1.22 -18.11 11.59
N ARG A 234 1.64 -17.22 12.46
CA ARG A 234 1.34 -17.25 13.90
C ARG A 234 -0.13 -17.01 14.28
N THR A 235 -0.96 -16.49 13.39
CA THR A 235 -2.39 -16.23 13.64
C THR A 235 -3.22 -17.51 13.73
N ASP A 236 -2.70 -18.64 13.21
CA ASP A 236 -3.34 -19.93 13.38
C ASP A 236 -2.52 -20.77 14.36
N THR A 237 -3.05 -21.00 15.56
CA THR A 237 -2.46 -21.80 16.63
C THR A 237 -2.43 -23.30 16.28
N GLY A 238 -2.24 -23.64 15.02
CA GLY A 238 -2.17 -25.01 14.52
C GLY A 238 -0.84 -25.71 14.83
N VAL A 239 -0.33 -25.60 16.04
CA VAL A 239 0.62 -26.59 16.59
C VAL A 239 -0.22 -27.73 17.12
N HIS A 240 -0.41 -28.77 16.30
CA HIS A 240 -1.08 -29.99 16.74
C HIS A 240 -0.04 -30.87 17.40
N ALA A 241 -0.25 -31.17 18.70
CA ALA A 241 0.35 -32.33 19.34
C ALA A 241 -0.64 -33.51 19.16
N GLU A 242 -0.16 -34.66 18.70
CA GLU A 242 -0.86 -35.95 18.78
C GLU A 242 -0.71 -36.55 20.17
#